data_ad266fb1e9ad40bdd38c85c597b13af2
#
_entry.id   ad266fb1e9ad40bdd38c85c597b13af2
#
_cell.length_a   1.000
_cell.length_b   1.000
_cell.length_c   1.000
_cell.angle_alpha   90.00
_cell.angle_beta   90.00
_cell.angle_gamma   90.00
#
_symmetry.space_group_name_H-M   'P 1'
#
loop_
_entity.id
_entity.type
_entity.pdbx_description
1 polymer ?
#
loop_
_entity_poly.entity_id
_entity_poly.type
_entity_poly.pdbx_seq_one_letter_code
_entity_poly.pdbx_strand_id
1 'polypeptide(L)'
;MHIFSTLFAAQSVDKELRSQEGLQAAVEWCKASALRKVYIESFRGNLFIEQELLESVRDRFLEEGFIVHGCVTTTKMHKLSNGWSEIACYSHAPNHELMESIFRRTAAVFDVVMIDDFLFTDCTCEECEKARGGRSFDDYHSDVMVDMCLDRIIRPAREVNPSCKIIIKYPQWYEDFQKRGYDVIRQTRNFDLIWGGTETRDPDNERWGRFPQTHAFYMMAWDMKLDPEKCGGGWFDPYGTTPATYLEQARQTILGGAKESMLFCYGSLYKGDEGIKNTAAIRKEMPGLHKLAYLVCGKEINGVSVPKMPGHDTDKEKYLSSFYGMLGIPVVPDICLDQNAKSAILGYQAIGFPDASIYAKNAIKEKKAICFSEGFLEYMAMDXENGAFVIRPGEDNWRLAEMPMPELESFRDILLKPLGISFSAPAKVALNLYGDDLEIIQNFNDFAVEVTIDLKGRNPKTRNVSLVLPEEGKIKMVRNKTEYKIEMPPRTLLALD
;
A
#
# COMPACT_ATOMS: atom_id res chain seq x y z
N MET A 1 3.98 -19.09 -4.53
CA MET A 1 3.82 -19.04 -3.05
C MET A 1 4.15 -17.64 -2.55
N HIS A 2 3.32 -17.05 -1.68
CA HIS A 2 3.56 -15.72 -1.13
C HIS A 2 4.82 -15.72 -0.27
N ILE A 3 5.62 -14.65 -0.36
CA ILE A 3 6.89 -14.55 0.38
C ILE A 3 6.73 -13.54 1.50
N PHE A 4 7.19 -13.90 2.70
CA PHE A 4 7.37 -12.96 3.80
C PHE A 4 8.84 -12.67 3.98
N SER A 5 9.17 -11.40 4.21
CA SER A 5 10.55 -10.92 4.35
C SER A 5 10.68 -9.92 5.49
N THR A 6 11.90 -9.58 5.85
CA THR A 6 12.17 -8.49 6.77
C THR A 6 13.40 -7.71 6.29
N LEU A 7 13.60 -6.56 6.91
CA LEU A 7 14.72 -5.67 6.61
C LEU A 7 15.57 -5.49 7.86
N PHE A 8 16.89 -5.56 7.66
CA PHE A 8 17.87 -5.19 8.68
C PHE A 8 18.36 -3.78 8.34
N ALA A 9 17.85 -2.78 9.08
CA ALA A 9 18.27 -1.39 8.88
C ALA A 9 19.80 -1.27 9.14
N ALA A 10 20.45 -0.29 8.53
CA ALA A 10 21.91 -0.14 8.66
C ALA A 10 22.35 -0.14 10.13
N GLN A 11 21.58 0.52 11.01
CA GLN A 11 21.88 0.54 12.44
C GLN A 11 21.82 -0.86 13.08
N SER A 12 20.91 -1.72 12.62
CA SER A 12 20.82 -3.10 13.09
C SER A 12 21.97 -3.95 12.54
N VAL A 13 22.34 -3.74 11.28
CA VAL A 13 23.49 -4.42 10.69
C VAL A 13 24.75 -4.08 11.51
N ASP A 14 24.95 -2.80 11.80
CA ASP A 14 26.11 -2.33 12.54
C ASP A 14 26.16 -2.86 13.99
N LYS A 15 25.01 -2.84 14.68
CA LYS A 15 24.97 -3.17 16.12
C LYS A 15 24.76 -4.65 16.39
N GLU A 16 23.80 -5.26 15.67
CA GLU A 16 23.34 -6.61 16.02
C GLU A 16 23.99 -7.70 15.18
N LEU A 17 24.37 -7.41 13.92
CA LEU A 17 24.87 -8.46 13.03
C LEU A 17 26.40 -8.55 12.93
N ARG A 18 27.15 -7.71 13.66
CA ARG A 18 28.62 -7.79 13.70
C ARG A 18 29.09 -9.02 14.44
N SER A 19 28.40 -9.42 15.49
CA SER A 19 28.83 -10.58 16.29
C SER A 19 28.19 -11.86 15.75
N GLN A 20 28.90 -12.98 15.92
CA GLN A 20 28.37 -14.29 15.52
C GLN A 20 27.08 -14.61 16.29
N GLU A 21 27.02 -14.25 17.57
CA GLU A 21 25.85 -14.48 18.41
C GLU A 21 24.63 -13.68 17.93
N GLY A 22 24.86 -12.40 17.60
CA GLY A 22 23.78 -11.54 17.10
C GLY A 22 23.28 -12.00 15.74
N LEU A 23 24.18 -12.39 14.85
CA LEU A 23 23.83 -12.92 13.52
C LEU A 23 23.07 -14.24 13.64
N GLN A 24 23.51 -15.15 14.53
CA GLN A 24 22.79 -16.40 14.81
C GLN A 24 21.37 -16.11 15.32
N ALA A 25 21.22 -15.20 16.29
CA ALA A 25 19.93 -14.81 16.85
C ALA A 25 18.99 -14.26 15.76
N ALA A 26 19.54 -13.45 14.84
CA ALA A 26 18.76 -12.89 13.73
C ALA A 26 18.26 -13.99 12.77
N VAL A 27 19.14 -14.92 12.43
CA VAL A 27 18.79 -16.08 11.58
C VAL A 27 17.65 -16.90 12.24
N GLU A 28 17.81 -17.20 13.53
CA GLU A 28 16.79 -17.95 14.27
C GLU A 28 15.46 -17.22 14.33
N TRP A 29 15.49 -15.89 14.56
CA TRP A 29 14.28 -15.07 14.57
C TRP A 29 13.55 -15.11 13.22
N CYS A 30 14.32 -15.00 12.12
CA CYS A 30 13.76 -15.07 10.78
C CYS A 30 13.11 -16.44 10.50
N LYS A 31 13.79 -17.52 10.88
CA LYS A 31 13.25 -18.90 10.71
C LYS A 31 11.99 -19.09 11.54
N ALA A 32 12.01 -18.65 12.80
CA ALA A 32 10.85 -18.76 13.70
C ALA A 32 9.66 -17.94 13.20
N SER A 33 9.91 -16.90 12.40
CA SER A 33 8.88 -16.03 11.82
C SER A 33 8.46 -16.48 10.41
N ALA A 34 8.95 -17.64 9.96
CA ALA A 34 8.64 -18.23 8.64
C ALA A 34 9.04 -17.30 7.47
N LEU A 35 10.07 -16.49 7.65
CA LEU A 35 10.56 -15.60 6.60
C LEU A 35 11.44 -16.36 5.61
N ARG A 36 11.34 -16.03 4.33
CA ARG A 36 12.12 -16.66 3.26
C ARG A 36 13.15 -15.73 2.65
N LYS A 37 13.05 -14.43 2.92
CA LYS A 37 13.88 -13.42 2.30
C LYS A 37 14.28 -12.36 3.33
N VAL A 38 15.49 -11.81 3.16
CA VAL A 38 15.97 -10.70 3.98
C VAL A 38 16.52 -9.60 3.09
N TYR A 39 16.35 -8.37 3.53
CA TYR A 39 16.92 -7.17 2.92
C TYR A 39 17.95 -6.61 3.90
N ILE A 40 19.17 -6.39 3.44
CA ILE A 40 20.29 -5.92 4.26
C ILE A 40 20.65 -4.51 3.82
N GLU A 41 20.51 -3.55 4.72
CA GLU A 41 20.69 -2.15 4.37
C GLU A 41 22.13 -1.74 4.46
N SER A 42 22.65 -1.12 3.39
CA SER A 42 24.03 -0.69 3.27
C SER A 42 24.24 0.75 3.73
N PHE A 43 23.17 1.57 3.71
CA PHE A 43 23.25 2.99 4.04
C PHE A 43 21.92 3.47 4.61
N ARG A 44 21.98 4.22 5.72
CA ARG A 44 20.83 4.95 6.30
C ARG A 44 21.36 5.99 7.31
N GLY A 45 20.88 7.22 7.21
CA GLY A 45 21.17 8.26 8.20
C GLY A 45 22.66 8.61 8.27
N ASN A 46 23.32 8.70 7.13
CA ASN A 46 24.75 8.96 7.01
C ASN A 46 25.65 7.83 7.56
N LEU A 47 25.07 6.67 7.85
CA LEU A 47 25.84 5.48 8.26
C LEU A 47 26.06 4.59 7.04
N PHE A 48 27.32 4.43 6.64
CA PHE A 48 27.75 3.42 5.65
C PHE A 48 28.16 2.15 6.38
N ILE A 49 27.70 1.02 5.91
CA ILE A 49 28.16 -0.28 6.42
C ILE A 49 29.35 -0.73 5.57
N GLU A 50 30.38 -1.26 6.22
CA GLU A 50 31.58 -1.75 5.55
C GLU A 50 31.23 -2.93 4.63
N GLN A 51 31.87 -2.95 3.47
CA GLN A 51 31.61 -3.99 2.46
C GLN A 51 31.82 -5.40 3.03
N GLU A 52 32.89 -5.60 3.78
CA GLU A 52 33.22 -6.91 4.35
C GLU A 52 32.14 -7.41 5.31
N LEU A 53 31.53 -6.50 6.09
CA LEU A 53 30.42 -6.85 6.97
C LEU A 53 29.17 -7.21 6.15
N LEU A 54 28.84 -6.41 5.13
CA LEU A 54 27.70 -6.71 4.25
C LEU A 54 27.85 -8.07 3.59
N GLU A 55 29.06 -8.38 3.08
CA GLU A 55 29.34 -9.67 2.44
C GLU A 55 29.21 -10.83 3.44
N SER A 56 29.75 -10.66 4.63
CA SER A 56 29.69 -11.69 5.68
C SER A 56 28.22 -11.97 6.08
N VAL A 57 27.41 -10.93 6.29
CA VAL A 57 26.01 -11.07 6.65
C VAL A 57 25.23 -11.72 5.49
N ARG A 58 25.45 -11.22 4.26
CA ARG A 58 24.82 -11.78 3.06
C ARG A 58 25.10 -13.29 2.94
N ASP A 59 26.38 -13.65 3.01
CA ASP A 59 26.81 -15.04 2.82
C ASP A 59 26.24 -15.96 3.90
N ARG A 60 26.20 -15.51 5.16
CA ARG A 60 25.59 -16.29 6.24
C ARG A 60 24.11 -16.54 5.97
N PHE A 61 23.32 -15.52 5.57
CA PHE A 61 21.90 -15.74 5.27
C PHE A 61 21.71 -16.64 4.05
N LEU A 62 22.58 -16.53 3.02
CA LEU A 62 22.55 -17.43 1.86
C LEU A 62 22.80 -18.88 2.28
N GLU A 63 23.82 -19.11 3.13
CA GLU A 63 24.14 -20.45 3.66
C GLU A 63 22.96 -21.05 4.44
N GLU A 64 22.18 -20.21 5.10
CA GLU A 64 20.99 -20.63 5.87
C GLU A 64 19.75 -20.81 4.99
N GLY A 65 19.89 -20.60 3.66
CA GLY A 65 18.83 -20.86 2.68
C GLY A 65 17.90 -19.70 2.40
N PHE A 66 18.23 -18.49 2.85
CA PHE A 66 17.42 -17.31 2.58
C PHE A 66 17.74 -16.72 1.20
N ILE A 67 16.75 -16.05 0.61
CA ILE A 67 16.98 -15.12 -0.50
C ILE A 67 17.48 -13.82 0.14
N VAL A 68 18.54 -13.22 -0.41
CA VAL A 68 19.16 -12.04 0.19
C VAL A 68 19.22 -10.90 -0.81
N HIS A 69 18.64 -9.76 -0.45
CA HIS A 69 18.68 -8.53 -1.24
C HIS A 69 19.32 -7.41 -0.40
N GLY A 70 19.78 -6.36 -1.08
CA GLY A 70 20.26 -5.15 -0.43
C GLY A 70 19.15 -4.11 -0.30
N CYS A 71 19.42 -3.10 0.53
CA CYS A 71 18.56 -1.95 0.68
C CYS A 71 19.36 -0.68 0.92
N VAL A 72 18.81 0.46 0.52
CA VAL A 72 19.39 1.80 0.74
C VAL A 72 18.28 2.74 1.21
N THR A 73 18.56 3.54 2.24
CA THR A 73 17.66 4.61 2.69
C THR A 73 18.40 5.95 2.59
N THR A 74 17.92 6.83 1.72
CA THR A 74 18.62 8.05 1.31
C THR A 74 18.37 9.23 2.27
N THR A 75 18.65 9.02 3.57
CA THR A 75 18.46 10.04 4.61
C THR A 75 19.79 10.63 5.09
N LYS A 76 19.73 11.87 5.55
CA LYS A 76 20.88 12.60 6.16
C LYS A 76 22.11 12.67 5.23
N MET A 77 21.86 13.04 3.97
CA MET A 77 22.94 13.25 3.00
C MET A 77 23.63 14.60 3.24
N HIS A 78 24.59 15.00 2.40
CA HIS A 78 25.43 16.18 2.62
C HIS A 78 24.63 17.47 2.80
N LYS A 79 23.71 17.77 1.87
CA LYS A 79 22.82 18.93 1.98
C LYS A 79 21.39 18.45 2.11
N LEU A 80 20.76 18.85 3.20
CA LEU A 80 19.38 18.47 3.48
C LEU A 80 18.41 19.47 2.84
N SER A 81 17.17 19.03 2.66
CA SER A 81 16.09 19.89 2.21
C SER A 81 15.83 21.01 3.22
N ASN A 82 15.45 22.19 2.72
CA ASN A 82 14.95 23.26 3.58
C ASN A 82 13.48 23.05 3.98
N GLY A 83 12.82 22.03 3.42
CA GLY A 83 11.52 21.54 3.89
C GLY A 83 11.75 20.53 5.01
N TRP A 84 11.71 19.24 4.69
CA TRP A 84 11.92 18.18 5.67
C TRP A 84 13.41 17.80 5.75
N SER A 85 14.02 18.05 6.89
CA SER A 85 15.48 17.89 7.08
C SER A 85 16.00 16.44 7.21
N GLU A 86 15.16 15.45 6.94
CA GLU A 86 15.62 14.07 6.81
C GLU A 86 16.06 13.74 5.37
N ILE A 87 15.46 14.42 4.38
CA ILE A 87 15.70 14.13 2.96
C ILE A 87 16.64 15.15 2.32
N ALA A 88 17.10 14.82 1.13
CA ALA A 88 18.19 15.58 0.48
C ALA A 88 17.70 16.66 -0.45
N CYS A 89 18.57 17.64 -0.68
CA CYS A 89 18.44 18.60 -1.77
C CYS A 89 19.11 18.00 -3.02
N TYR A 90 18.33 17.67 -4.03
CA TYR A 90 18.85 17.04 -5.25
C TYR A 90 19.27 18.06 -6.33
N SER A 91 19.28 19.35 -6.00
CA SER A 91 19.99 20.36 -6.81
C SER A 91 21.46 20.49 -6.42
N HIS A 92 21.85 19.87 -5.29
CA HIS A 92 23.19 19.99 -4.72
C HIS A 92 24.10 18.89 -5.28
N ALA A 93 25.06 19.26 -6.12
CA ALA A 93 25.93 18.31 -6.83
C ALA A 93 26.62 17.27 -5.91
N PRO A 94 27.16 17.63 -4.72
CA PRO A 94 27.75 16.61 -3.86
C PRO A 94 26.78 15.51 -3.41
N ASN A 95 25.46 15.79 -3.33
CA ASN A 95 24.49 14.76 -3.03
C ASN A 95 24.39 13.74 -4.18
N HIS A 96 24.55 14.17 -5.43
CA HIS A 96 24.59 13.26 -6.59
C HIS A 96 25.80 12.33 -6.52
N GLU A 97 26.97 12.88 -6.16
CA GLU A 97 28.20 12.08 -6.02
C GLU A 97 28.07 11.05 -4.90
N LEU A 98 27.49 11.46 -3.78
CA LEU A 98 27.23 10.55 -2.66
C LEU A 98 26.25 9.45 -3.07
N MET A 99 25.16 9.81 -3.75
CA MET A 99 24.18 8.84 -4.25
C MET A 99 24.83 7.78 -5.14
N GLU A 100 25.64 8.23 -6.10
CA GLU A 100 26.38 7.33 -7.00
C GLU A 100 27.30 6.38 -6.21
N SER A 101 28.04 6.93 -5.25
CA SER A 101 28.94 6.13 -4.38
C SER A 101 28.15 5.06 -3.61
N ILE A 102 27.00 5.44 -3.02
CA ILE A 102 26.15 4.51 -2.26
C ILE A 102 25.73 3.32 -3.16
N PHE A 103 25.23 3.62 -4.36
CA PHE A 103 24.68 2.56 -5.22
C PHE A 103 25.77 1.71 -5.88
N ARG A 104 26.95 2.28 -6.21
CA ARG A 104 28.10 1.49 -6.67
C ARG A 104 28.53 0.47 -5.60
N ARG A 105 28.65 0.92 -4.36
CA ARG A 105 29.06 0.05 -3.23
C ARG A 105 28.03 -1.03 -2.95
N THR A 106 26.74 -0.68 -2.98
CA THR A 106 25.66 -1.62 -2.68
C THR A 106 25.54 -2.68 -3.79
N ALA A 107 25.61 -2.26 -5.05
CA ALA A 107 25.53 -3.16 -6.21
C ALA A 107 26.75 -4.12 -6.29
N ALA A 108 27.89 -3.74 -5.70
CA ALA A 108 29.05 -4.63 -5.62
C ALA A 108 28.77 -5.84 -4.73
N VAL A 109 27.82 -5.74 -3.81
CA VAL A 109 27.49 -6.81 -2.85
C VAL A 109 26.21 -7.55 -3.21
N PHE A 110 25.18 -6.84 -3.74
CA PHE A 110 23.85 -7.39 -3.92
C PHE A 110 23.37 -7.30 -5.37
N ASP A 111 22.73 -8.37 -5.84
CA ASP A 111 22.13 -8.43 -7.20
C ASP A 111 20.76 -7.75 -7.29
N VAL A 112 20.11 -7.51 -6.16
CA VAL A 112 18.84 -6.77 -6.10
C VAL A 112 18.92 -5.79 -4.94
N VAL A 113 18.59 -4.53 -5.21
CA VAL A 113 18.66 -3.45 -4.20
C VAL A 113 17.33 -2.70 -4.14
N MET A 114 16.73 -2.65 -2.96
CA MET A 114 15.51 -1.87 -2.71
C MET A 114 15.88 -0.48 -2.19
N ILE A 115 15.11 0.51 -2.59
CA ILE A 115 15.25 1.89 -2.08
C ILE A 115 14.03 2.19 -1.21
N ASP A 116 14.28 2.57 0.04
CA ASP A 116 13.23 2.98 0.98
C ASP A 116 12.57 4.29 0.53
N ASP A 117 11.39 4.58 1.03
CA ASP A 117 10.53 5.69 0.63
C ASP A 117 11.00 7.08 1.09
N PHE A 118 12.30 7.26 1.22
CA PHE A 118 12.92 8.58 1.47
C PHE A 118 13.55 9.16 0.18
N LEU A 119 13.31 8.53 -0.97
CA LEU A 119 13.86 8.95 -2.25
C LEU A 119 12.94 10.01 -2.89
N PHE A 120 12.85 11.17 -2.24
CA PHE A 120 12.03 12.30 -2.71
C PHE A 120 12.62 13.60 -2.21
N THR A 121 12.07 14.73 -2.65
CA THR A 121 12.51 16.04 -2.19
C THR A 121 11.33 17.02 -2.13
N ASP A 122 11.35 17.88 -1.13
CA ASP A 122 10.48 19.05 -1.04
C ASP A 122 11.30 20.34 -0.97
N CYS A 123 12.55 20.27 -1.44
CA CYS A 123 13.50 21.37 -1.27
C CYS A 123 13.23 22.51 -2.24
N THR A 124 13.12 23.73 -1.70
CA THR A 124 12.90 24.95 -2.46
C THR A 124 13.99 25.99 -2.21
N CYS A 125 15.21 25.52 -1.86
CA CYS A 125 16.33 26.41 -1.55
C CYS A 125 16.81 27.17 -2.80
N GLU A 126 17.77 28.08 -2.61
CA GLU A 126 18.30 28.92 -3.69
C GLU A 126 18.84 28.10 -4.88
N GLU A 127 19.52 26.97 -4.61
CA GLU A 127 19.98 26.08 -5.68
C GLU A 127 18.81 25.49 -6.47
N CYS A 128 17.75 25.07 -5.76
CA CYS A 128 16.54 24.54 -6.39
C CYS A 128 15.80 25.61 -7.19
N GLU A 129 15.67 26.82 -6.63
CA GLU A 129 15.03 27.94 -7.31
C GLU A 129 15.75 28.26 -8.64
N LYS A 130 17.07 28.27 -8.62
CA LYS A 130 17.88 28.51 -9.82
C LYS A 130 17.74 27.35 -10.81
N ALA A 131 17.76 26.10 -10.32
CA ALA A 131 17.73 24.91 -11.18
C ALA A 131 16.36 24.69 -11.84
N ARG A 132 15.27 25.06 -11.18
CA ARG A 132 13.93 24.86 -11.76
C ARG A 132 13.67 25.77 -12.95
N GLY A 133 14.34 26.92 -13.01
CA GLY A 133 14.12 27.90 -14.08
C GLY A 133 12.67 28.37 -14.05
N GLY A 134 11.95 28.24 -15.18
CA GLY A 134 10.55 28.67 -15.29
C GLY A 134 9.51 27.60 -14.93
N ARG A 135 9.93 26.41 -14.49
CA ARG A 135 9.01 25.31 -14.15
C ARG A 135 8.36 25.54 -12.79
N SER A 136 7.21 24.91 -12.55
CA SER A 136 6.67 24.76 -11.19
C SER A 136 7.62 23.91 -10.34
N PHE A 137 7.52 23.97 -9.01
CA PHE A 137 8.30 23.08 -8.16
C PHE A 137 7.87 21.62 -8.35
N ASP A 138 6.58 21.37 -8.56
CA ASP A 138 6.08 20.00 -8.80
C ASP A 138 6.75 19.38 -10.04
N ASP A 139 6.78 20.11 -11.15
CA ASP A 139 7.45 19.67 -12.39
C ASP A 139 8.95 19.51 -12.18
N TYR A 140 9.56 20.47 -11.50
CA TYR A 140 11.00 20.43 -11.26
C TYR A 140 11.38 19.23 -10.37
N HIS A 141 10.66 19.02 -9.27
CA HIS A 141 10.93 17.88 -8.37
C HIS A 141 10.78 16.56 -9.13
N SER A 142 9.74 16.42 -9.93
CA SER A 142 9.54 15.21 -10.76
C SER A 142 10.70 15.00 -11.72
N ASP A 143 11.11 16.05 -12.44
CA ASP A 143 12.22 15.95 -13.42
C ASP A 143 13.54 15.60 -12.74
N VAL A 144 13.91 16.36 -11.68
CA VAL A 144 15.22 16.15 -11.03
C VAL A 144 15.29 14.75 -10.41
N MET A 145 14.20 14.25 -9.84
CA MET A 145 14.20 12.92 -9.22
C MET A 145 14.27 11.81 -10.28
N VAL A 146 13.57 11.95 -11.41
CA VAL A 146 13.66 10.96 -12.50
C VAL A 146 15.08 10.93 -13.07
N ASP A 147 15.66 12.09 -13.38
CA ASP A 147 17.01 12.17 -13.95
C ASP A 147 18.06 11.63 -12.97
N MET A 148 17.96 12.03 -11.70
CA MET A 148 18.88 11.57 -10.66
C MET A 148 18.82 10.05 -10.49
N CYS A 149 17.62 9.47 -10.51
CA CYS A 149 17.47 8.02 -10.41
C CYS A 149 18.17 7.29 -11.55
N LEU A 150 18.00 7.78 -12.79
CA LEU A 150 18.66 7.17 -13.94
C LEU A 150 20.19 7.32 -13.87
N ASP A 151 20.65 8.55 -13.60
CA ASP A 151 22.07 8.90 -13.75
C ASP A 151 22.91 8.55 -12.53
N ARG A 152 22.32 8.55 -11.34
CA ARG A 152 23.07 8.40 -10.08
C ARG A 152 22.71 7.15 -9.29
N ILE A 153 21.70 6.39 -9.72
CA ILE A 153 21.30 5.13 -9.09
C ILE A 153 21.45 3.98 -10.08
N ILE A 154 20.60 3.97 -11.11
CA ILE A 154 20.45 2.81 -12.00
C ILE A 154 21.74 2.60 -12.84
N ARG A 155 22.21 3.65 -13.51
CA ARG A 155 23.42 3.54 -14.35
C ARG A 155 24.66 3.14 -13.53
N PRO A 156 25.01 3.84 -12.43
CA PRO A 156 26.19 3.47 -11.66
C PRO A 156 26.11 2.06 -11.05
N ALA A 157 24.95 1.64 -10.60
CA ALA A 157 24.77 0.28 -10.06
C ALA A 157 25.07 -0.77 -11.15
N ARG A 158 24.56 -0.55 -12.37
CA ARG A 158 24.74 -1.49 -13.50
C ARG A 158 26.16 -1.44 -14.09
N GLU A 159 26.89 -0.35 -13.93
CA GLU A 159 28.29 -0.30 -14.32
C GLU A 159 29.15 -1.21 -13.44
N VAL A 160 28.77 -1.38 -12.17
CA VAL A 160 29.46 -2.26 -11.22
C VAL A 160 28.95 -3.70 -11.36
N ASN A 161 27.63 -3.86 -11.46
CA ASN A 161 26.98 -5.17 -11.54
C ASN A 161 25.91 -5.11 -12.63
N PRO A 162 26.23 -5.51 -13.87
CA PRO A 162 25.30 -5.41 -15.00
C PRO A 162 23.96 -6.13 -14.80
N SER A 163 23.88 -7.12 -13.91
CA SER A 163 22.65 -7.84 -13.61
C SER A 163 21.85 -7.22 -12.46
N CYS A 164 22.36 -6.16 -11.83
CA CYS A 164 21.70 -5.56 -10.67
C CYS A 164 20.31 -5.02 -11.01
N LYS A 165 19.33 -5.45 -10.25
CA LYS A 165 17.95 -4.95 -10.34
C LYS A 165 17.69 -3.98 -9.21
N ILE A 166 17.02 -2.87 -9.52
CA ILE A 166 16.73 -1.83 -8.53
C ILE A 166 15.21 -1.74 -8.34
N ILE A 167 14.79 -1.74 -7.07
CA ILE A 167 13.38 -1.64 -6.66
C ILE A 167 13.14 -0.27 -6.07
N ILE A 168 12.16 0.47 -6.59
CA ILE A 168 11.69 1.70 -5.95
C ILE A 168 10.45 1.39 -5.11
N LYS A 169 10.40 1.93 -3.88
CA LYS A 169 9.22 1.82 -3.02
C LYS A 169 8.47 3.16 -3.05
N TYR A 170 7.19 3.11 -3.45
CA TYR A 170 6.29 4.26 -3.39
C TYR A 170 5.66 4.33 -2.00
N PRO A 171 5.70 5.49 -1.32
CA PRO A 171 5.13 5.61 0.03
C PRO A 171 3.60 5.63 0.02
N GLN A 172 3.00 5.44 1.20
CA GLN A 172 1.55 5.38 1.34
C GLN A 172 0.83 6.72 1.06
N TRP A 173 1.57 7.84 0.98
CA TRP A 173 0.97 9.16 0.75
C TRP A 173 0.84 9.49 -0.75
N TYR A 174 0.13 8.64 -1.48
CA TYR A 174 0.02 8.66 -2.94
C TYR A 174 -0.64 9.93 -3.51
N GLU A 175 -1.27 10.74 -2.70
CA GLU A 175 -1.91 11.99 -3.15
C GLU A 175 -1.01 13.22 -3.02
N ASP A 176 0.28 13.01 -2.69
CA ASP A 176 1.28 14.07 -2.62
C ASP A 176 2.55 13.72 -3.40
N PHE A 177 2.46 12.80 -4.35
CA PHE A 177 3.63 12.29 -5.09
C PHE A 177 4.29 13.34 -5.98
N GLN A 178 3.48 14.08 -6.77
CA GLN A 178 4.01 15.03 -7.75
C GLN A 178 4.84 16.13 -7.09
N LYS A 179 4.31 16.76 -6.06
CA LYS A 179 4.99 17.87 -5.39
C LYS A 179 6.30 17.44 -4.71
N ARG A 180 6.50 16.13 -4.52
CA ARG A 180 7.70 15.61 -3.87
C ARG A 180 8.60 14.79 -4.79
N GLY A 181 8.30 14.76 -6.09
CA GLY A 181 9.17 14.13 -7.08
C GLY A 181 8.99 12.65 -7.30
N TYR A 182 7.89 12.05 -6.85
CA TYR A 182 7.53 10.70 -7.26
C TYR A 182 6.71 10.78 -8.55
N ASP A 183 7.37 10.59 -9.69
CA ASP A 183 6.72 10.46 -10.98
C ASP A 183 6.53 8.97 -11.25
N VAL A 184 5.39 8.44 -10.78
CA VAL A 184 5.17 7.00 -10.81
C VAL A 184 5.11 6.43 -12.23
N ILE A 185 4.80 7.26 -13.23
CA ILE A 185 4.76 6.81 -14.63
C ILE A 185 6.18 6.60 -15.15
N ARG A 186 7.02 7.65 -15.07
CA ARG A 186 8.40 7.59 -15.57
C ARG A 186 9.27 6.66 -14.73
N GLN A 187 9.11 6.69 -13.40
CA GLN A 187 9.91 5.85 -12.51
C GLN A 187 9.55 4.37 -12.66
N THR A 188 8.26 4.02 -12.80
CA THR A 188 7.87 2.62 -13.04
C THR A 188 8.47 2.09 -14.34
N ARG A 189 8.60 2.93 -15.38
CA ARG A 189 9.28 2.53 -16.63
C ARG A 189 10.77 2.26 -16.39
N ASN A 190 11.42 3.08 -15.57
CA ASN A 190 12.88 3.08 -15.42
C ASN A 190 13.39 2.01 -14.46
N PHE A 191 12.66 1.75 -13.37
CA PHE A 191 13.05 0.77 -12.38
C PHE A 191 12.67 -0.65 -12.79
N ASP A 192 13.39 -1.64 -12.25
CA ASP A 192 13.12 -3.05 -12.55
C ASP A 192 11.87 -3.54 -11.85
N LEU A 193 11.66 -3.10 -10.60
CA LEU A 193 10.48 -3.44 -9.80
C LEU A 193 10.00 -2.21 -9.05
N ILE A 194 8.71 -2.23 -8.69
CA ILE A 194 8.10 -1.22 -7.83
C ILE A 194 7.46 -1.92 -6.63
N TRP A 195 7.39 -1.23 -5.51
CA TRP A 195 6.77 -1.70 -4.27
C TRP A 195 5.92 -0.59 -3.67
N GLY A 196 4.95 -0.95 -2.84
CA GLY A 196 4.09 0.01 -2.16
C GLY A 196 4.29 0.05 -0.65
N GLY A 197 4.13 1.22 -0.07
CA GLY A 197 4.03 1.38 1.37
C GLY A 197 2.62 1.02 1.83
N THR A 198 2.50 0.04 2.73
CA THR A 198 1.20 -0.39 3.25
C THR A 198 1.12 -0.21 4.77
N GLU A 199 1.95 0.69 5.31
CA GLU A 199 2.00 1.03 6.72
C GLU A 199 0.87 2.00 7.10
N THR A 200 -0.35 1.47 7.23
CA THR A 200 -1.51 2.24 7.71
C THR A 200 -1.49 2.41 9.22
N ARG A 201 -0.83 1.48 9.91
CA ARG A 201 -0.68 1.51 11.37
C ARG A 201 -2.06 1.45 12.05
N ASP A 202 -2.21 2.12 13.19
CA ASP A 202 -3.47 2.14 13.92
C ASP A 202 -4.21 3.45 13.60
N PRO A 203 -5.42 3.40 13.03
CA PRO A 203 -6.16 4.63 12.72
C PRO A 203 -6.54 5.45 13.96
N ASP A 204 -6.49 4.87 15.16
CA ASP A 204 -6.73 5.63 16.39
C ASP A 204 -5.46 6.34 16.90
N ASN A 205 -4.32 6.11 16.25
CA ASN A 205 -3.07 6.78 16.60
C ASN A 205 -2.86 8.01 15.70
N GLU A 206 -3.20 9.19 16.23
CA GLU A 206 -3.19 10.45 15.48
C GLU A 206 -1.82 10.84 14.92
N ARG A 207 -0.74 10.39 15.55
CA ARG A 207 0.63 10.69 15.11
C ARG A 207 0.88 10.31 13.65
N TRP A 208 0.19 9.28 13.15
CA TRP A 208 0.48 8.70 11.84
C TRP A 208 -0.57 9.04 10.77
N GLY A 209 -1.45 10.00 11.05
CA GLY A 209 -2.41 10.52 10.07
C GLY A 209 -3.73 9.78 9.98
N ARG A 210 -4.00 8.85 10.89
CA ARG A 210 -5.29 8.16 11.00
C ARG A 210 -5.76 7.51 9.69
N PHE A 211 -4.86 6.87 8.96
CA PHE A 211 -5.25 6.15 7.74
C PHE A 211 -6.18 4.98 8.09
N PRO A 212 -7.25 4.76 7.30
CA PRO A 212 -8.08 3.57 7.51
C PRO A 212 -7.31 2.31 7.07
N GLN A 213 -7.68 1.17 7.64
CA GLN A 213 -7.01 -0.09 7.31
C GLN A 213 -7.09 -0.40 5.81
N THR A 214 -8.20 -0.04 5.17
CA THR A 214 -8.40 -0.25 3.73
C THR A 214 -7.49 0.62 2.84
N HIS A 215 -6.76 1.57 3.43
CA HIS A 215 -5.77 2.35 2.69
C HIS A 215 -4.64 1.44 2.16
N ALA A 216 -4.19 0.45 2.96
CA ALA A 216 -3.16 -0.49 2.52
C ALA A 216 -3.62 -1.28 1.29
N PHE A 217 -4.87 -1.75 1.29
CA PHE A 217 -5.45 -2.42 0.12
C PHE A 217 -5.47 -1.50 -1.11
N TYR A 218 -5.99 -0.27 -0.94
CA TYR A 218 -6.11 0.68 -2.05
C TYR A 218 -4.74 0.96 -2.67
N MET A 219 -3.76 1.31 -1.82
CA MET A 219 -2.40 1.66 -2.27
C MET A 219 -1.77 0.49 -3.04
N MET A 220 -1.83 -0.72 -2.46
CA MET A 220 -1.23 -1.91 -3.09
C MET A 220 -1.88 -2.24 -4.42
N ALA A 221 -3.22 -2.23 -4.46
CA ALA A 221 -3.97 -2.56 -5.68
C ALA A 221 -3.78 -1.48 -6.76
N TRP A 222 -3.64 -0.21 -6.36
CA TRP A 222 -3.36 0.88 -7.29
C TRP A 222 -1.96 0.74 -7.90
N ASP A 223 -0.95 0.40 -7.07
CA ASP A 223 0.41 0.15 -7.55
C ASP A 223 0.43 -1.02 -8.54
N MET A 224 -0.36 -2.07 -8.26
CA MET A 224 -0.49 -3.21 -9.19
C MET A 224 -1.02 -2.78 -10.56
N LYS A 225 -1.85 -1.73 -10.62
CA LYS A 225 -2.36 -1.20 -11.90
C LYS A 225 -1.30 -0.43 -12.68
N LEU A 226 -0.29 0.13 -12.00
CA LEU A 226 0.81 0.84 -12.70
C LEU A 226 1.59 -0.13 -13.59
N ASP A 227 1.95 -1.29 -13.06
CA ASP A 227 2.59 -2.38 -13.81
C ASP A 227 2.49 -3.68 -13.01
N PRO A 228 1.55 -4.55 -13.34
CA PRO A 228 1.34 -5.78 -12.55
C PRO A 228 2.50 -6.76 -12.61
N GLU A 229 3.35 -6.69 -13.63
CA GLU A 229 4.53 -7.57 -13.69
C GLU A 229 5.66 -7.04 -12.81
N LYS A 230 5.85 -5.73 -12.76
CA LYS A 230 6.89 -5.09 -11.95
C LYS A 230 6.51 -4.94 -10.48
N CYS A 231 5.22 -4.87 -10.14
CA CYS A 231 4.81 -4.65 -8.76
C CYS A 231 5.08 -5.91 -7.94
N GLY A 232 6.04 -5.80 -6.99
CA GLY A 232 6.53 -6.96 -6.23
C GLY A 232 5.84 -7.16 -4.91
N GLY A 233 5.60 -6.11 -4.16
CA GLY A 233 5.04 -6.31 -2.83
C GLY A 233 4.75 -5.04 -2.07
N GLY A 234 4.40 -5.24 -0.83
CA GLY A 234 4.12 -4.17 0.10
C GLY A 234 4.91 -4.35 1.39
N TRP A 235 5.14 -3.25 2.06
CA TRP A 235 5.86 -3.30 3.33
C TRP A 235 5.10 -2.47 4.37
N PHE A 236 5.06 -2.99 5.59
CA PHE A 236 4.39 -2.34 6.70
C PHE A 236 5.22 -2.48 7.97
N ASP A 237 4.93 -1.63 8.95
CA ASP A 237 5.76 -1.52 10.14
C ASP A 237 4.92 -1.62 11.43
N PRO A 238 5.57 -1.82 12.59
CA PRO A 238 4.84 -2.00 13.85
C PRO A 238 4.53 -0.69 14.59
N TYR A 239 4.95 0.48 14.06
CA TYR A 239 4.95 1.72 14.84
C TYR A 239 3.54 2.18 15.17
N GLY A 240 3.27 2.32 16.48
CA GLY A 240 1.98 2.79 16.96
C GLY A 240 0.83 1.83 16.74
N THR A 241 1.12 0.55 16.45
CA THR A 241 0.09 -0.47 16.23
C THR A 241 -0.23 -1.23 17.51
N THR A 242 -1.42 -1.80 17.54
CA THR A 242 -1.75 -2.94 18.43
C THR A 242 -1.48 -4.23 17.64
N PRO A 243 -1.42 -5.40 18.29
CA PRO A 243 -1.33 -6.65 17.53
C PRO A 243 -2.45 -6.80 16.49
N ALA A 244 -3.67 -6.37 16.81
CA ALA A 244 -4.80 -6.44 15.87
C ALA A 244 -4.55 -5.57 14.63
N THR A 245 -4.18 -4.29 14.81
CA THR A 245 -3.96 -3.39 13.68
C THR A 245 -2.69 -3.74 12.91
N TYR A 246 -1.70 -4.34 13.57
CA TYR A 246 -0.52 -4.88 12.88
C TYR A 246 -0.92 -6.01 11.91
N LEU A 247 -1.76 -6.95 12.37
CA LEU A 247 -2.25 -8.05 11.52
C LEU A 247 -3.14 -7.52 10.39
N GLU A 248 -3.92 -6.47 10.64
CA GLU A 248 -4.78 -5.86 9.62
C GLU A 248 -3.95 -5.30 8.47
N GLN A 249 -2.77 -4.71 8.76
CA GLN A 249 -1.84 -4.29 7.70
C GLN A 249 -1.42 -5.47 6.82
N ALA A 250 -1.06 -6.60 7.45
CA ALA A 250 -0.63 -7.80 6.73
C ALA A 250 -1.74 -8.34 5.82
N ARG A 251 -2.96 -8.43 6.34
CA ARG A 251 -4.13 -8.92 5.58
C ARG A 251 -4.42 -8.00 4.39
N GLN A 252 -4.47 -6.69 4.63
CA GLN A 252 -4.80 -5.71 3.57
C GLN A 252 -3.72 -5.64 2.48
N THR A 253 -2.44 -5.85 2.84
CA THR A 253 -1.33 -5.92 1.88
C THR A 253 -1.54 -7.09 0.91
N ILE A 254 -1.86 -8.26 1.46
CA ILE A 254 -2.13 -9.47 0.66
C ILE A 254 -3.37 -9.25 -0.23
N LEU A 255 -4.45 -8.71 0.34
CA LEU A 255 -5.70 -8.46 -0.38
C LEU A 255 -5.50 -7.49 -1.55
N GLY A 256 -4.58 -6.54 -1.42
CA GLY A 256 -4.25 -5.60 -2.50
C GLY A 256 -3.44 -6.22 -3.64
N GLY A 257 -3.03 -7.48 -3.52
CA GLY A 257 -2.35 -8.21 -4.58
C GLY A 257 -0.84 -8.33 -4.44
N ALA A 258 -0.28 -7.97 -3.28
CA ALA A 258 1.16 -8.09 -3.05
C ALA A 258 1.64 -9.53 -3.26
N LYS A 259 2.74 -9.68 -3.98
CA LYS A 259 3.42 -10.97 -4.19
C LYS A 259 4.33 -11.30 -3.00
N GLU A 260 4.76 -10.26 -2.29
CA GLU A 260 5.61 -10.36 -1.10
C GLU A 260 5.14 -9.34 -0.07
N SER A 261 5.24 -9.71 1.22
CA SER A 261 4.96 -8.83 2.35
C SER A 261 6.22 -8.69 3.19
N MET A 262 6.71 -7.46 3.34
CA MET A 262 7.89 -7.20 4.17
C MET A 262 7.46 -6.68 5.53
N LEU A 263 7.93 -7.35 6.58
CA LEU A 263 7.77 -6.94 7.97
C LEU A 263 8.94 -5.99 8.32
N PHE A 264 8.70 -4.70 8.18
CA PHE A 264 9.72 -3.70 8.52
C PHE A 264 9.70 -3.50 10.03
N CYS A 265 10.77 -3.60 10.74
CA CYS A 265 12.07 -4.17 10.44
C CYS A 265 12.53 -4.98 11.67
N TYR A 266 13.51 -5.85 11.47
CA TYR A 266 14.04 -6.72 12.54
C TYR A 266 14.28 -5.95 13.83
N GLY A 267 15.01 -4.83 13.75
CA GLY A 267 15.38 -4.05 14.94
C GLY A 267 14.22 -3.55 15.78
N SER A 268 13.04 -3.36 15.14
CA SER A 268 11.83 -2.89 15.82
C SER A 268 10.88 -4.03 16.21
N LEU A 269 11.12 -5.24 15.72
CA LEU A 269 10.24 -6.39 15.94
C LEU A 269 10.81 -7.42 16.93
N TYR A 270 12.15 -7.56 17.00
CA TYR A 270 12.73 -8.62 17.83
C TYR A 270 12.82 -8.22 19.30
N LYS A 271 12.66 -6.95 19.63
CA LYS A 271 12.80 -6.43 21.00
C LYS A 271 11.75 -5.35 21.29
N GLY A 272 11.62 -5.01 22.58
CA GLY A 272 10.64 -4.05 23.06
C GLY A 272 9.24 -4.67 23.12
N ASP A 273 8.39 -4.16 24.00
CA ASP A 273 7.06 -4.72 24.24
C ASP A 273 6.19 -4.77 22.96
N GLU A 274 6.15 -3.65 22.24
CA GLU A 274 5.37 -3.54 21.00
C GLU A 274 5.88 -4.55 19.94
N GLY A 275 7.20 -4.60 19.75
CA GLY A 275 7.81 -5.51 18.77
C GLY A 275 7.56 -6.97 19.09
N ILE A 276 7.76 -7.35 20.36
CA ILE A 276 7.57 -8.74 20.81
C ILE A 276 6.11 -9.17 20.63
N LYS A 277 5.14 -8.32 21.01
CA LYS A 277 3.71 -8.64 20.88
C LYS A 277 3.30 -8.77 19.41
N ASN A 278 3.78 -7.87 18.54
CA ASN A 278 3.48 -7.91 17.11
C ASN A 278 4.13 -9.13 16.44
N THR A 279 5.36 -9.48 16.82
CA THR A 279 6.03 -10.68 16.33
C THR A 279 5.28 -11.95 16.73
N ALA A 280 4.83 -12.03 17.97
CA ALA A 280 4.03 -13.18 18.43
C ALA A 280 2.73 -13.31 17.62
N ALA A 281 2.05 -12.19 17.40
CA ALA A 281 0.79 -12.16 16.65
C ALA A 281 1.00 -12.63 15.20
N ILE A 282 2.01 -12.08 14.49
CA ILE A 282 2.23 -12.42 13.08
C ILE A 282 2.68 -13.88 12.93
N ARG A 283 3.50 -14.39 13.84
CA ARG A 283 3.93 -15.79 13.84
C ARG A 283 2.72 -16.73 13.95
N LYS A 284 1.81 -16.41 14.85
CA LYS A 284 0.59 -17.20 15.08
C LYS A 284 -0.31 -17.20 13.83
N GLU A 285 -0.45 -16.04 13.18
CA GLU A 285 -1.35 -15.91 12.01
C GLU A 285 -0.70 -16.34 10.69
N MET A 286 0.62 -16.56 10.65
CA MET A 286 1.36 -16.82 9.41
C MET A 286 0.74 -17.93 8.54
N PRO A 287 0.33 -19.10 9.10
CA PRO A 287 -0.32 -20.13 8.26
C PRO A 287 -1.61 -19.62 7.59
N GLY A 288 -2.42 -18.87 8.32
CA GLY A 288 -3.65 -18.27 7.79
C GLY A 288 -3.38 -17.22 6.73
N LEU A 289 -2.32 -16.40 6.90
CA LEU A 289 -1.93 -15.40 5.90
C LEU A 289 -1.49 -16.08 4.58
N HIS A 290 -0.79 -17.21 4.66
CA HIS A 290 -0.46 -18.00 3.47
C HIS A 290 -1.71 -18.53 2.77
N LYS A 291 -2.71 -19.00 3.55
CA LYS A 291 -4.00 -19.43 2.98
C LYS A 291 -4.72 -18.28 2.30
N LEU A 292 -4.75 -17.10 2.94
CA LEU A 292 -5.36 -15.91 2.37
C LEU A 292 -4.69 -15.55 1.03
N ALA A 293 -3.36 -15.53 1.01
CA ALA A 293 -2.59 -15.24 -0.20
C ALA A 293 -2.89 -16.27 -1.31
N TYR A 294 -3.02 -17.54 -0.96
CA TYR A 294 -3.36 -18.60 -1.92
C TYR A 294 -4.77 -18.39 -2.51
N LEU A 295 -5.75 -18.04 -1.66
CA LEU A 295 -7.13 -17.82 -2.10
C LEU A 295 -7.25 -16.69 -3.13
N VAL A 296 -6.52 -15.59 -2.93
CA VAL A 296 -6.61 -14.41 -3.81
C VAL A 296 -5.63 -14.47 -5.00
N CYS A 297 -4.66 -15.38 -4.96
CA CYS A 297 -3.60 -15.46 -5.97
C CYS A 297 -4.16 -15.68 -7.38
N GLY A 298 -3.80 -14.79 -8.30
CA GLY A 298 -4.20 -14.89 -9.70
C GLY A 298 -5.66 -14.54 -9.97
N LYS A 299 -6.42 -14.18 -8.95
CA LYS A 299 -7.81 -13.75 -9.13
C LYS A 299 -7.87 -12.24 -9.36
N GLU A 300 -8.70 -11.84 -10.30
CA GLU A 300 -8.96 -10.42 -10.56
C GLU A 300 -9.74 -9.79 -9.41
N ILE A 301 -9.34 -8.61 -8.99
CA ILE A 301 -10.10 -7.80 -8.01
C ILE A 301 -11.29 -7.21 -8.78
N ASN A 302 -12.50 -7.45 -8.27
CA ASN A 302 -13.74 -6.97 -8.87
C ASN A 302 -14.45 -6.00 -7.93
N GLY A 303 -15.34 -5.19 -8.47
CA GLY A 303 -16.11 -4.27 -7.64
C GLY A 303 -16.44 -2.96 -8.32
N VAL A 304 -16.37 -1.90 -7.53
CA VAL A 304 -16.72 -0.54 -7.91
C VAL A 304 -15.43 0.19 -8.34
N SER A 305 -15.41 0.72 -9.55
CA SER A 305 -14.25 1.47 -10.04
C SER A 305 -14.07 2.77 -9.24
N VAL A 306 -12.88 2.97 -8.70
CA VAL A 306 -12.56 4.19 -7.93
C VAL A 306 -11.21 4.70 -8.46
N PRO A 307 -11.24 5.47 -9.56
CA PRO A 307 -10.01 5.85 -10.24
C PRO A 307 -9.29 7.02 -9.58
N LYS A 308 -7.97 6.96 -9.60
CA LYS A 308 -7.07 8.07 -9.27
C LYS A 308 -6.02 8.16 -10.35
N MET A 309 -5.89 9.32 -10.97
CA MET A 309 -4.93 9.53 -12.04
C MET A 309 -3.49 9.51 -11.51
N PRO A 310 -2.61 8.69 -12.10
CA PRO A 310 -1.18 8.80 -11.80
C PRO A 310 -0.66 10.17 -12.26
N GLY A 311 0.21 10.76 -11.47
CA GLY A 311 0.77 12.05 -11.83
C GLY A 311 -0.14 13.24 -11.53
N HIS A 312 -1.10 13.06 -10.65
CA HIS A 312 -1.99 14.14 -10.20
C HIS A 312 -2.12 14.10 -8.68
N ASP A 313 -1.73 15.19 -8.02
CA ASP A 313 -1.91 15.35 -6.57
C ASP A 313 -3.23 16.05 -6.28
N THR A 314 -3.92 15.63 -5.24
CA THR A 314 -5.20 16.22 -4.86
C THR A 314 -5.00 17.25 -3.74
N ASP A 315 -5.80 18.33 -3.80
CA ASP A 315 -5.78 19.37 -2.76
C ASP A 315 -6.90 19.19 -1.75
N LYS A 316 -8.00 18.50 -2.15
CA LYS A 316 -9.18 18.29 -1.33
C LYS A 316 -9.49 16.80 -1.22
N GLU A 317 -10.23 16.43 -0.20
CA GLU A 317 -10.74 15.06 -0.02
C GLU A 317 -9.63 14.00 -0.06
N LYS A 318 -8.47 14.34 0.49
CA LYS A 318 -7.31 13.44 0.46
C LYS A 318 -7.66 12.07 1.05
N TYR A 319 -7.24 11.03 0.33
CA TYR A 319 -7.38 9.62 0.73
C TYR A 319 -8.83 9.15 0.87
N LEU A 320 -9.79 9.90 0.30
CA LEU A 320 -11.19 9.48 0.29
C LEU A 320 -11.36 8.17 -0.48
N SER A 321 -10.64 7.99 -1.59
CA SER A 321 -10.71 6.75 -2.39
C SER A 321 -10.40 5.51 -1.56
N SER A 322 -9.42 5.59 -0.68
CA SER A 322 -9.03 4.45 0.16
C SER A 322 -9.97 4.26 1.36
N PHE A 323 -10.83 5.23 1.65
CA PHE A 323 -11.80 5.14 2.75
C PHE A 323 -13.06 4.34 2.39
N TYR A 324 -13.44 4.28 1.11
CA TYR A 324 -14.70 3.63 0.70
C TYR A 324 -14.77 2.16 1.13
N GLY A 325 -13.64 1.48 1.25
CA GLY A 325 -13.60 0.11 1.77
C GLY A 325 -14.16 0.01 3.20
N MET A 326 -13.95 1.03 4.03
CA MET A 326 -14.48 1.08 5.40
C MET A 326 -16.01 1.17 5.41
N LEU A 327 -16.61 1.54 4.29
CA LEU A 327 -18.07 1.63 4.15
C LEU A 327 -18.66 0.37 3.51
N GLY A 328 -17.86 -0.67 3.30
CA GLY A 328 -18.32 -1.93 2.72
C GLY A 328 -18.45 -1.90 1.20
N ILE A 329 -17.78 -0.95 0.55
CA ILE A 329 -17.73 -0.89 -0.92
C ILE A 329 -16.54 -1.73 -1.39
N PRO A 330 -16.74 -2.75 -2.24
CA PRO A 330 -15.62 -3.50 -2.82
C PRO A 330 -14.95 -2.65 -3.90
N VAL A 331 -13.85 -2.00 -3.51
CA VAL A 331 -13.17 -0.99 -4.34
C VAL A 331 -12.24 -1.67 -5.35
N VAL A 332 -12.30 -1.21 -6.60
CA VAL A 332 -11.27 -1.50 -7.61
C VAL A 332 -10.50 -0.20 -7.85
N PRO A 333 -9.30 -0.06 -7.28
CA PRO A 333 -8.47 1.09 -7.60
C PRO A 333 -8.08 1.07 -9.07
N ASP A 334 -8.27 2.18 -9.77
CA ASP A 334 -7.93 2.28 -11.19
C ASP A 334 -7.02 3.47 -11.47
N ILE A 335 -6.21 3.36 -12.53
CA ILE A 335 -5.34 4.42 -13.03
C ILE A 335 -5.92 5.08 -14.29
N CYS A 336 -7.12 4.72 -14.66
CA CYS A 336 -7.86 5.26 -15.82
C CYS A 336 -9.35 5.22 -15.55
N LEU A 337 -10.14 5.90 -16.39
CA LEU A 337 -11.59 5.86 -16.34
C LEU A 337 -12.07 4.61 -17.12
N ASP A 338 -12.55 3.61 -16.39
CA ASP A 338 -13.03 2.36 -17.01
C ASP A 338 -14.41 2.56 -17.63
N GLN A 339 -14.47 2.57 -18.95
CA GLN A 339 -15.73 2.73 -19.70
C GLN A 339 -16.68 1.54 -19.50
N ASN A 340 -16.15 0.39 -19.11
CA ASN A 340 -16.92 -0.85 -18.94
C ASN A 340 -17.31 -1.11 -17.48
N ALA A 341 -16.90 -0.25 -16.55
CA ALA A 341 -17.24 -0.42 -15.13
C ALA A 341 -18.76 -0.47 -14.96
N LYS A 342 -19.25 -1.46 -14.22
CA LYS A 342 -20.67 -1.60 -13.90
C LYS A 342 -21.13 -0.53 -12.93
N SER A 343 -20.21 -0.10 -12.05
CA SER A 343 -20.45 0.99 -11.11
C SER A 343 -19.14 1.70 -10.80
N ALA A 344 -19.23 2.97 -10.43
CA ALA A 344 -18.03 3.78 -10.18
C ALA A 344 -18.30 4.85 -9.12
N ILE A 345 -17.22 5.29 -8.47
CA ILE A 345 -17.22 6.49 -7.65
C ILE A 345 -16.18 7.45 -8.25
N LEU A 346 -16.61 8.66 -8.59
CA LEU A 346 -15.70 9.71 -9.02
C LEU A 346 -15.54 10.73 -7.89
N GLY A 347 -14.39 10.69 -7.26
CA GLY A 347 -13.98 11.67 -6.26
C GLY A 347 -13.06 12.72 -6.83
N TYR A 348 -12.65 13.65 -5.98
CA TYR A 348 -11.69 14.68 -6.34
C TYR A 348 -10.41 14.08 -6.94
N GLN A 349 -10.08 12.83 -6.59
CA GLN A 349 -8.94 12.09 -7.11
C GLN A 349 -9.02 11.83 -8.61
N ALA A 350 -10.21 11.97 -9.20
CA ALA A 350 -10.44 11.73 -10.63
C ALA A 350 -10.42 13.02 -11.48
N ILE A 351 -10.31 14.20 -10.87
CA ILE A 351 -10.41 15.47 -11.63
C ILE A 351 -9.24 15.67 -12.61
N GLY A 352 -8.12 15.00 -12.38
CA GLY A 352 -6.95 15.09 -13.26
C GLY A 352 -7.14 14.40 -14.61
N PHE A 353 -8.12 13.50 -14.74
CA PHE A 353 -8.36 12.84 -16.04
C PHE A 353 -8.95 13.84 -17.03
N PRO A 354 -8.34 13.98 -18.22
CA PRO A 354 -8.86 14.94 -19.22
C PRO A 354 -10.34 14.75 -19.57
N ASP A 355 -10.82 13.50 -19.54
CA ASP A 355 -12.17 13.16 -19.96
C ASP A 355 -13.14 12.98 -18.79
N ALA A 356 -12.75 13.35 -17.55
CA ALA A 356 -13.59 13.09 -16.35
C ALA A 356 -14.98 13.70 -16.47
N SER A 357 -15.10 14.95 -16.94
CA SER A 357 -16.39 15.61 -17.11
C SER A 357 -17.26 14.90 -18.14
N ILE A 358 -16.68 14.49 -19.26
CA ILE A 358 -17.40 13.78 -20.34
C ILE A 358 -17.87 12.42 -19.83
N TYR A 359 -16.99 11.68 -19.15
CA TYR A 359 -17.29 10.38 -18.55
C TYR A 359 -18.50 10.51 -17.58
N ALA A 360 -18.42 11.49 -16.66
CA ALA A 360 -19.47 11.72 -15.68
C ALA A 360 -20.83 12.03 -16.33
N LYS A 361 -20.83 12.95 -17.31
CA LYS A 361 -22.05 13.34 -18.03
C LYS A 361 -22.67 12.16 -18.80
N ASN A 362 -21.84 11.36 -19.44
CA ASN A 362 -22.30 10.17 -20.17
C ASN A 362 -22.86 9.13 -19.19
N ALA A 363 -22.19 8.90 -18.05
CA ALA A 363 -22.67 7.96 -17.04
C ALA A 363 -24.04 8.37 -16.49
N ILE A 364 -24.25 9.66 -16.23
CA ILE A 364 -25.54 10.18 -15.78
C ILE A 364 -26.61 9.98 -16.88
N LYS A 365 -26.31 10.36 -18.12
CA LYS A 365 -27.22 10.21 -19.25
C LYS A 365 -27.63 8.75 -19.47
N GLU A 366 -26.69 7.83 -19.33
CA GLU A 366 -26.92 6.39 -19.51
C GLU A 366 -27.50 5.72 -18.27
N LYS A 367 -27.69 6.47 -17.20
CA LYS A 367 -28.20 5.98 -15.90
C LYS A 367 -27.31 4.88 -15.32
N LYS A 368 -26.01 5.00 -15.51
CA LYS A 368 -25.03 4.08 -14.89
C LYS A 368 -25.05 4.26 -13.37
N ALA A 369 -24.67 3.22 -12.65
CA ALA A 369 -24.52 3.27 -11.20
C ALA A 369 -23.25 4.03 -10.83
N ILE A 370 -23.40 5.33 -10.60
CA ILE A 370 -22.27 6.20 -10.31
C ILE A 370 -22.60 7.10 -9.12
N CYS A 371 -21.62 7.26 -8.24
CA CYS A 371 -21.66 8.22 -7.15
C CYS A 371 -20.54 9.24 -7.32
N PHE A 372 -20.71 10.40 -6.74
CA PHE A 372 -19.75 11.49 -6.85
C PHE A 372 -19.40 12.03 -5.47
N SER A 373 -18.16 12.46 -5.28
CA SER A 373 -17.88 13.28 -4.11
C SER A 373 -18.29 14.73 -4.37
N GLU A 374 -18.57 15.44 -3.30
CA GLU A 374 -18.92 16.87 -3.36
C GLU A 374 -17.82 17.67 -4.06
N GLY A 375 -16.56 17.40 -3.72
CA GLY A 375 -15.40 18.08 -4.33
C GLY A 375 -15.30 17.86 -5.83
N PHE A 376 -15.62 16.65 -6.31
CA PHE A 376 -15.65 16.38 -7.76
C PHE A 376 -16.72 17.24 -8.46
N LEU A 377 -17.93 17.24 -7.92
CA LEU A 377 -19.05 18.00 -8.51
C LEU A 377 -18.76 19.51 -8.53
N GLU A 378 -18.22 20.04 -7.42
CA GLU A 378 -17.83 21.46 -7.34
C GLU A 378 -16.79 21.80 -8.40
N TYR A 379 -15.75 21.00 -8.53
CA TYR A 379 -14.67 21.24 -9.49
C TYR A 379 -15.17 21.21 -10.94
N MET A 380 -16.05 20.24 -11.24
CA MET A 380 -16.60 20.06 -12.58
C MET A 380 -17.76 21.02 -12.90
N ALA A 381 -18.19 21.85 -11.95
CA ALA A 381 -19.37 22.72 -12.05
C ALA A 381 -20.61 21.92 -12.50
N MET A 382 -20.86 20.79 -11.84
CA MET A 382 -21.97 19.88 -12.14
C MET A 382 -22.99 19.91 -11.00
N ASP A 383 -24.29 19.88 -11.33
CA ASP A 383 -25.41 19.80 -10.36
C ASP A 383 -25.89 18.36 -10.21
N UNK A 384 -25.93 17.95 -9.26
CA UNK A 384 -26.33 16.87 -8.98
C UNK A 384 -27.59 16.70 -8.92
N GLU A 385 -28.44 17.44 -9.41
CA GLU A 385 -29.90 17.45 -9.33
C GLU A 385 -30.59 16.20 -9.92
N ASN A 386 -29.80 15.33 -10.51
CA ASN A 386 -30.36 14.18 -11.25
C ASN A 386 -30.39 12.87 -10.42
N GLY A 387 -30.51 12.97 -9.10
CA GLY A 387 -30.68 11.79 -8.23
C GLY A 387 -29.44 10.98 -7.98
N ALA A 388 -28.27 11.48 -8.35
CA ALA A 388 -26.99 10.81 -8.04
C ALA A 388 -26.68 10.96 -6.54
N PHE A 389 -26.14 9.91 -5.94
CA PHE A 389 -25.70 9.97 -4.55
C PHE A 389 -24.44 10.80 -4.46
N VAL A 390 -24.42 11.77 -3.54
CA VAL A 390 -23.28 12.66 -3.34
C VAL A 390 -22.63 12.35 -1.99
N ILE A 391 -21.33 12.04 -2.04
CA ILE A 391 -20.54 11.72 -0.85
C ILE A 391 -19.95 13.03 -0.30
N ARG A 392 -20.20 13.27 0.98
CA ARG A 392 -19.80 14.52 1.67
C ARG A 392 -18.91 14.18 2.87
N PRO A 393 -17.59 14.07 2.67
CA PRO A 393 -16.70 13.71 3.78
C PRO A 393 -16.52 14.83 4.82
N GLY A 394 -16.76 16.08 4.42
CA GLY A 394 -16.46 17.21 5.28
C GLY A 394 -14.96 17.40 5.45
N GLU A 395 -14.53 17.68 6.67
CA GLU A 395 -13.11 17.89 6.98
C GLU A 395 -12.37 16.59 7.37
N ASP A 396 -13.11 15.51 7.58
CA ASP A 396 -12.55 14.24 8.07
C ASP A 396 -13.33 13.06 7.50
N ASN A 397 -12.67 12.24 6.70
CA ASN A 397 -13.29 11.06 6.08
C ASN A 397 -13.95 10.12 7.10
N TRP A 398 -13.45 10.09 8.36
CA TRP A 398 -14.01 9.22 9.39
C TRP A 398 -15.47 9.55 9.74
N ARG A 399 -15.93 10.77 9.42
CA ARG A 399 -17.37 11.12 9.56
C ARG A 399 -18.27 10.25 8.70
N LEU A 400 -17.75 9.73 7.58
CA LEU A 400 -18.52 8.83 6.74
C LEU A 400 -18.85 7.51 7.45
N ALA A 401 -18.02 7.09 8.41
CA ALA A 401 -18.28 5.90 9.23
C ALA A 401 -19.44 6.10 10.21
N GLU A 402 -19.87 7.35 10.40
CA GLU A 402 -21.02 7.70 11.27
C GLU A 402 -22.33 7.84 10.45
N MET A 403 -22.26 7.59 9.15
CA MET A 403 -23.43 7.67 8.26
C MET A 403 -24.57 6.80 8.81
N PRO A 404 -25.81 7.33 8.90
CA PRO A 404 -26.93 6.51 9.36
C PRO A 404 -27.14 5.27 8.47
N MET A 405 -27.52 4.14 9.08
CA MET A 405 -27.66 2.87 8.35
C MET A 405 -28.53 2.98 7.07
N PRO A 406 -29.70 3.64 7.10
CA PRO A 406 -30.49 3.73 5.85
C PRO A 406 -29.75 4.45 4.72
N GLU A 407 -28.94 5.46 5.05
CA GLU A 407 -28.14 6.20 4.06
C GLU A 407 -26.99 5.34 3.55
N LEU A 408 -26.30 4.63 4.46
CA LEU A 408 -25.21 3.74 4.12
C LEU A 408 -25.69 2.59 3.22
N GLU A 409 -26.86 2.02 3.53
CA GLU A 409 -27.46 0.97 2.70
C GLU A 409 -27.87 1.50 1.34
N SER A 410 -28.43 2.71 1.28
CA SER A 410 -28.78 3.34 0.00
C SER A 410 -27.53 3.55 -0.87
N PHE A 411 -26.44 4.03 -0.26
CA PHE A 411 -25.15 4.21 -0.95
C PHE A 411 -24.65 2.88 -1.52
N ARG A 412 -24.66 1.83 -0.69
CA ARG A 412 -24.24 0.49 -1.12
C ARG A 412 -25.12 -0.06 -2.25
N ASP A 413 -26.44 0.07 -2.12
CA ASP A 413 -27.40 -0.47 -3.10
C ASP A 413 -27.18 0.12 -4.50
N ILE A 414 -26.92 1.43 -4.58
CA ILE A 414 -26.64 2.08 -5.86
C ILE A 414 -25.45 1.39 -6.55
N LEU A 415 -24.40 1.12 -5.82
CA LEU A 415 -23.13 0.65 -6.36
C LEU A 415 -23.06 -0.88 -6.52
N LEU A 416 -23.71 -1.62 -5.62
CA LEU A 416 -23.59 -3.08 -5.57
C LEU A 416 -24.64 -3.82 -6.40
N LYS A 417 -25.80 -3.22 -6.61
CA LYS A 417 -26.89 -3.84 -7.39
C LYS A 417 -26.43 -4.23 -8.81
N PRO A 418 -25.68 -3.38 -9.55
CA PRO A 418 -25.18 -3.80 -10.87
C PRO A 418 -24.15 -4.93 -10.80
N LEU A 419 -23.52 -5.13 -9.65
CA LEU A 419 -22.60 -6.24 -9.42
C LEU A 419 -23.33 -7.53 -9.03
N GLY A 420 -24.65 -7.45 -8.86
CA GLY A 420 -25.46 -8.61 -8.47
C GLY A 420 -25.39 -8.94 -6.99
N ILE A 421 -25.08 -7.94 -6.14
CA ILE A 421 -24.83 -8.12 -4.71
C ILE A 421 -25.74 -7.19 -3.90
N SER A 422 -26.22 -7.70 -2.76
CA SER A 422 -26.78 -6.88 -1.68
C SER A 422 -25.90 -7.11 -0.45
N PHE A 423 -25.58 -6.05 0.29
CA PHE A 423 -24.65 -6.12 1.44
C PHE A 423 -25.12 -5.19 2.54
N SER A 424 -25.37 -5.74 3.71
CA SER A 424 -25.77 -4.99 4.91
C SER A 424 -24.83 -5.34 6.06
N ALA A 425 -24.23 -4.32 6.64
CA ALA A 425 -23.32 -4.41 7.78
C ALA A 425 -23.10 -3.00 8.34
N PRO A 426 -22.67 -2.85 9.59
CA PRO A 426 -22.23 -1.53 10.07
C PRO A 426 -21.05 -1.00 9.24
N ALA A 427 -20.73 0.27 9.41
CA ALA A 427 -19.46 0.81 8.87
C ALA A 427 -18.27 0.10 9.53
N LYS A 428 -17.10 0.24 8.93
CA LYS A 428 -15.86 -0.45 9.32
C LYS A 428 -15.95 -1.98 9.14
N VAL A 429 -16.78 -2.41 8.19
CA VAL A 429 -16.83 -3.79 7.72
C VAL A 429 -16.56 -3.74 6.21
N ALA A 430 -15.42 -4.26 5.79
CA ALA A 430 -15.01 -4.22 4.38
C ALA A 430 -15.49 -5.47 3.65
N LEU A 431 -15.77 -5.29 2.35
CA LEU A 431 -16.08 -6.36 1.40
C LEU A 431 -15.11 -6.25 0.24
N ASN A 432 -14.44 -7.36 -0.09
CA ASN A 432 -13.59 -7.45 -1.28
C ASN A 432 -14.05 -8.63 -2.14
N LEU A 433 -14.01 -8.45 -3.46
CA LEU A 433 -14.50 -9.45 -4.42
C LEU A 433 -13.34 -9.88 -5.32
N TYR A 434 -13.17 -11.18 -5.49
CA TYR A 434 -12.11 -11.76 -6.33
C TYR A 434 -12.71 -12.76 -7.32
N GLY A 435 -12.40 -12.59 -8.62
CA GLY A 435 -13.00 -13.44 -9.63
C GLY A 435 -14.53 -13.36 -9.55
N ASP A 436 -15.21 -14.46 -9.80
CA ASP A 436 -16.67 -14.53 -9.71
C ASP A 436 -17.17 -15.38 -8.52
N ASP A 437 -16.26 -15.89 -7.70
CA ASP A 437 -16.60 -16.90 -6.70
C ASP A 437 -15.93 -16.76 -5.32
N LEU A 438 -15.23 -15.65 -5.05
CA LEU A 438 -14.59 -15.45 -3.75
C LEU A 438 -14.95 -14.07 -3.20
N GLU A 439 -15.49 -14.06 -2.00
CA GLU A 439 -15.83 -12.87 -1.23
C GLU A 439 -15.03 -12.87 0.07
N ILE A 440 -14.35 -11.75 0.36
CA ILE A 440 -13.63 -11.55 1.62
C ILE A 440 -14.35 -10.46 2.39
N ILE A 441 -14.70 -10.75 3.64
CA ILE A 441 -15.38 -9.79 4.53
C ILE A 441 -14.48 -9.61 5.75
N GLN A 442 -14.20 -8.35 6.12
CA GLN A 442 -13.36 -8.07 7.30
C GLN A 442 -14.05 -7.07 8.22
N ASN A 443 -14.19 -7.45 9.48
CA ASN A 443 -14.72 -6.61 10.55
C ASN A 443 -13.56 -5.91 11.25
N PHE A 444 -13.46 -4.58 11.12
CA PHE A 444 -12.45 -3.77 11.81
C PHE A 444 -12.93 -3.22 13.15
N ASN A 445 -14.18 -3.50 13.54
CA ASN A 445 -14.72 -3.03 14.80
C ASN A 445 -14.22 -3.86 15.98
N ASP A 446 -14.21 -3.26 17.17
CA ASP A 446 -13.87 -3.93 18.44
C ASP A 446 -15.05 -4.69 19.05
N PHE A 447 -16.14 -4.82 18.30
CA PHE A 447 -17.35 -5.54 18.72
C PHE A 447 -17.81 -6.46 17.60
N ALA A 448 -18.59 -7.48 17.98
CA ALA A 448 -19.18 -8.40 17.01
C ALA A 448 -20.22 -7.68 16.16
N VAL A 449 -20.31 -8.05 14.89
CA VAL A 449 -21.24 -7.44 13.93
C VAL A 449 -22.07 -8.51 13.23
N GLU A 450 -23.26 -8.12 12.81
CA GLU A 450 -24.08 -8.94 11.91
C GLU A 450 -23.87 -8.43 10.48
N VAL A 451 -23.60 -9.37 9.57
CA VAL A 451 -23.44 -9.09 8.14
C VAL A 451 -24.48 -9.91 7.38
N THR A 452 -25.18 -9.27 6.46
CA THR A 452 -26.03 -9.99 5.50
C THR A 452 -25.49 -9.71 4.09
N ILE A 453 -25.21 -10.78 3.34
CA ILE A 453 -24.78 -10.64 1.94
C ILE A 453 -25.63 -11.59 1.07
N ASP A 454 -26.20 -11.07 -0.03
CA ASP A 454 -26.90 -11.87 -1.03
C ASP A 454 -26.12 -11.78 -2.35
N LEU A 455 -25.74 -12.95 -2.88
CA LEU A 455 -24.91 -13.11 -4.07
C LEU A 455 -25.71 -13.59 -5.29
N LYS A 456 -27.03 -13.44 -5.26
CA LYS A 456 -27.96 -13.97 -6.29
C LYS A 456 -27.57 -13.56 -7.71
N GLY A 457 -27.15 -12.32 -7.89
CA GLY A 457 -26.83 -11.79 -9.22
C GLY A 457 -25.35 -11.88 -9.60
N ARG A 458 -24.48 -12.30 -8.67
CA ARG A 458 -23.04 -12.42 -8.93
C ARG A 458 -22.67 -13.82 -9.43
N ASN A 459 -22.94 -14.82 -8.61
CA ASN A 459 -22.73 -16.23 -8.95
C ASN A 459 -23.54 -17.02 -7.92
N PRO A 460 -24.63 -17.70 -8.34
CA PRO A 460 -25.54 -18.37 -7.40
C PRO A 460 -24.99 -19.66 -6.77
N LYS A 461 -23.77 -20.07 -7.11
CA LYS A 461 -23.11 -21.22 -6.51
C LYS A 461 -23.01 -21.03 -4.99
N THR A 462 -23.18 -22.10 -4.24
CA THR A 462 -23.06 -22.10 -2.79
C THR A 462 -21.65 -21.72 -2.35
N ARG A 463 -21.56 -20.82 -1.39
CA ARG A 463 -20.29 -20.46 -0.75
C ARG A 463 -20.14 -21.19 0.56
N ASN A 464 -18.93 -21.57 0.87
CA ASN A 464 -18.54 -22.13 2.18
C ASN A 464 -17.51 -21.21 2.83
N VAL A 465 -17.41 -21.30 4.14
CA VAL A 465 -16.36 -20.60 4.88
C VAL A 465 -15.04 -21.35 4.63
N SER A 466 -14.14 -20.74 3.89
CA SER A 466 -12.85 -21.36 3.56
C SER A 466 -11.70 -20.88 4.43
N LEU A 467 -11.86 -19.71 5.07
CA LEU A 467 -10.84 -19.13 5.94
C LEU A 467 -11.47 -18.20 6.96
N VAL A 468 -10.99 -18.27 8.19
CA VAL A 468 -11.28 -17.28 9.24
C VAL A 468 -9.94 -16.84 9.83
N LEU A 469 -9.74 -15.53 10.00
CA LEU A 469 -8.56 -14.99 10.66
C LEU A 469 -9.01 -14.02 11.76
N PRO A 470 -8.52 -14.17 12.99
CA PRO A 470 -7.63 -15.24 13.47
C PRO A 470 -8.36 -16.60 13.45
N GLU A 471 -7.60 -17.67 13.32
CA GLU A 471 -8.17 -19.03 13.13
C GLU A 471 -9.10 -19.48 14.26
N GLU A 472 -8.91 -18.96 15.45
CA GLU A 472 -9.80 -19.26 16.58
C GLU A 472 -11.12 -18.48 16.54
N GLY A 473 -11.31 -17.58 15.59
CA GLY A 473 -12.56 -16.83 15.43
C GLY A 473 -13.75 -17.77 15.18
N LYS A 474 -14.81 -17.61 15.94
CA LYS A 474 -16.01 -18.43 15.80
C LYS A 474 -17.05 -17.68 14.98
N ILE A 475 -17.25 -18.10 13.76
CA ILE A 475 -18.25 -17.55 12.86
C ILE A 475 -19.53 -18.35 13.01
N LYS A 476 -20.67 -17.65 13.12
CA LYS A 476 -21.98 -18.28 13.00
C LYS A 476 -22.56 -17.81 11.66
N MET A 477 -22.96 -18.75 10.84
CA MET A 477 -23.52 -18.42 9.51
C MET A 477 -24.78 -19.24 9.26
N VAL A 478 -25.82 -18.54 8.83
CA VAL A 478 -27.07 -19.14 8.38
C VAL A 478 -27.24 -18.79 6.90
N ARG A 479 -27.48 -19.79 6.09
CA ARG A 479 -27.68 -19.61 4.65
C ARG A 479 -29.13 -19.84 4.27
N ASN A 480 -29.65 -18.95 3.42
CA ASN A 480 -30.94 -19.12 2.77
C ASN A 480 -30.77 -18.86 1.26
N LYS A 481 -30.64 -19.95 0.49
CA LYS A 481 -30.33 -19.88 -0.96
C LYS A 481 -28.99 -19.18 -1.19
N THR A 482 -29.01 -17.94 -1.73
CA THR A 482 -27.83 -17.14 -2.04
C THR A 482 -27.55 -16.06 -0.99
N GLU A 483 -28.43 -15.98 0.03
CA GLU A 483 -28.29 -15.03 1.13
C GLU A 483 -27.56 -15.69 2.30
N TYR A 484 -26.58 -15.00 2.86
CA TYR A 484 -25.79 -15.44 4.00
C TYR A 484 -25.93 -14.40 5.12
N LYS A 485 -26.37 -14.85 6.29
CA LYS A 485 -26.42 -14.04 7.51
C LYS A 485 -25.30 -14.51 8.41
N ILE A 486 -24.39 -13.64 8.76
CA ILE A 486 -23.13 -13.99 9.38
C ILE A 486 -22.92 -13.13 10.64
N GLU A 487 -22.66 -13.78 11.77
CA GLU A 487 -22.20 -13.11 12.99
C GLU A 487 -20.69 -13.20 13.01
N MET A 488 -20.01 -12.05 12.90
CA MET A 488 -18.54 -11.95 12.85
C MET A 488 -18.01 -11.39 14.16
N PRO A 489 -17.07 -12.08 14.83
CA PRO A 489 -16.41 -11.53 16.00
C PRO A 489 -15.63 -10.23 15.69
N PRO A 490 -15.21 -9.49 16.74
CA PRO A 490 -14.34 -8.32 16.54
C PRO A 490 -13.06 -8.67 15.79
N ARG A 491 -12.60 -7.75 14.95
CA ARG A 491 -11.29 -7.81 14.28
C ARG A 491 -11.07 -9.12 13.48
N THR A 492 -12.12 -9.64 12.87
CA THR A 492 -12.11 -10.94 12.18
C THR A 492 -12.22 -10.74 10.67
N LEU A 493 -11.48 -11.56 9.92
CA LEU A 493 -11.60 -11.68 8.47
C LEU A 493 -12.19 -13.05 8.13
N LEU A 494 -13.06 -13.06 7.14
CA LEU A 494 -13.77 -14.27 6.66
C LEU A 494 -13.63 -14.37 5.14
N ALA A 495 -13.32 -15.56 4.64
CA ALA A 495 -13.38 -15.85 3.20
C ALA A 495 -14.54 -16.82 2.91
N LEU A 496 -15.34 -16.47 1.91
CA LEU A 496 -16.41 -17.30 1.35
C LEU A 496 -16.02 -17.68 -0.09
N ASP A 497 -15.93 -18.98 -0.41
CA ASP A 497 -15.64 -19.46 -1.77
C ASP A 497 -16.42 -20.71 -2.15
#